data_b225bf383b75eaf6a729c02fec8d5d19
#
_entry.id   b225bf383b75eaf6a729c02fec8d5d19
#
_cell.length_a   1.000
_cell.length_b   1.000
_cell.length_c   1.000
_cell.angle_alpha   90.00
_cell.angle_beta   90.00
_cell.angle_gamma   90.00
#
_symmetry.space_group_name_H-M   'P 1'
#
loop_
_entity.id
_entity.type
_entity.pdbx_description
1 polymer ?
#
loop_
_entity_poly.entity_id
_entity_poly.type
_entity_poly.pdbx_seq_one_letter_code
_entity_poly.pdbx_strand_id
1 'polypeptide(L)'
;MAYFLKKTKNKKGIYLQIYESYYDPERKGGAHRSYKPIGYVHELQANGMEDPIAVFGEEVQKLNQEYKKKKQAEKERKISEESPERLLGYFPLKNLNDSLGCKKYIDLMQSATHFRFNIFDMMSDLIYARVVHPCSKLKTYWEVIPKLFGKHAFSLDQIYSGLEYIGSEYEKVIEIFNHQVALKYPFDTSHSYFDCTNFYFEIDKEDHFRLKGPSKENKKEPIVGMGLLLDANQIPIGMKMYPGNESEKPVIREIIDELKQRSHISGRTIQVADKGLNCFHNILHALKAGDGYIFSKSVKTLPETEKTWVLLENDYVDVKNKKGEVLYRIKECVDDFSYSYTDNAGHRKTLKLTEKRIVTFHPKLAEKQIYEINRQVEKAKKLRACEAKKSEYGDSSKYVTF
;
A
#
# COMPACT_ATOMS: atom_id res chain seq x y z
N MET A 1 39.42 22.89 1.24
CA MET A 1 40.32 22.95 2.39
C MET A 1 41.73 23.15 1.88
N ALA A 2 42.55 23.86 2.60
CA ALA A 2 43.97 24.01 2.33
C ALA A 2 44.69 24.03 3.64
N TYR A 3 45.86 23.40 3.66
CA TYR A 3 46.73 23.41 4.84
C TYR A 3 47.70 24.58 4.75
N PHE A 4 48.05 25.21 5.89
CA PHE A 4 49.05 26.26 5.95
C PHE A 4 49.80 26.20 7.25
N LEU A 5 51.08 26.63 7.20
CA LEU A 5 51.94 26.72 8.38
C LEU A 5 51.67 28.03 9.09
N LYS A 6 51.11 27.96 10.28
CA LYS A 6 50.91 29.12 11.16
C LYS A 6 52.14 29.31 12.05
N LYS A 7 52.67 30.54 12.02
CA LYS A 7 53.81 30.98 12.85
C LYS A 7 53.27 31.94 13.90
N THR A 8 53.29 31.54 15.15
CA THR A 8 52.82 32.37 16.27
C THR A 8 54.02 32.83 17.11
N LYS A 9 54.29 34.13 17.16
CA LYS A 9 55.34 34.71 17.96
C LYS A 9 54.81 34.97 19.39
N ASN A 10 55.44 34.41 20.39
CA ASN A 10 55.12 34.63 21.79
C ASN A 10 56.42 34.89 22.62
N LYS A 11 56.31 35.06 23.96
CA LYS A 11 57.43 35.37 24.82
C LYS A 11 58.52 34.31 24.81
N LYS A 12 58.19 33.04 24.44
CA LYS A 12 59.15 31.92 24.40
C LYS A 12 59.77 31.72 23.01
N GLY A 13 59.37 32.48 22.00
CA GLY A 13 59.88 32.34 20.63
C GLY A 13 58.78 32.15 19.60
N ILE A 14 59.16 31.64 18.42
CA ILE A 14 58.24 31.35 17.33
C ILE A 14 57.73 29.90 17.47
N TYR A 15 56.42 29.75 17.62
CA TYR A 15 55.75 28.45 17.68
C TYR A 15 55.14 28.10 16.32
N LEU A 16 55.42 26.90 15.83
CA LEU A 16 54.92 26.38 14.55
C LEU A 16 53.75 25.45 14.74
N GLN A 17 52.76 25.55 13.85
CA GLN A 17 51.58 24.73 13.87
C GLN A 17 50.99 24.64 12.46
N ILE A 18 50.59 23.46 12.01
CA ILE A 18 49.85 23.30 10.78
C ILE A 18 48.35 23.48 11.05
N TYR A 19 47.71 24.34 10.30
CA TYR A 19 46.29 24.61 10.33
C TYR A 19 45.62 24.10 9.07
N GLU A 20 44.37 23.68 9.22
CA GLU A 20 43.46 23.32 8.14
C GLU A 20 42.39 24.37 8.02
N SER A 21 42.16 24.85 6.80
CA SER A 21 41.01 25.71 6.46
C SER A 21 39.81 24.86 6.08
N TYR A 22 38.64 25.14 6.61
CA TYR A 22 37.41 24.47 6.27
C TYR A 22 36.26 25.47 6.17
N TYR A 23 35.13 25.06 5.52
CA TYR A 23 33.92 25.84 5.53
C TYR A 23 33.06 25.49 6.74
N ASP A 24 32.66 26.51 7.50
CA ASP A 24 31.81 26.37 8.67
C ASP A 24 30.36 26.74 8.26
N PRO A 25 29.42 25.77 8.24
CA PRO A 25 28.04 26.02 7.86
C PRO A 25 27.31 26.99 8.81
N GLU A 26 27.63 26.99 10.09
CA GLU A 26 26.98 27.85 11.09
C GLU A 26 27.39 29.32 10.87
N ARG A 27 28.68 29.55 10.60
CA ARG A 27 29.23 30.88 10.33
C ARG A 27 29.09 31.32 8.89
N LYS A 28 28.60 30.43 8.01
CA LYS A 28 28.50 30.64 6.57
C LYS A 28 29.79 31.18 5.93
N GLY A 29 30.94 30.72 6.43
CA GLY A 29 32.23 31.24 5.99
C GLY A 29 33.37 30.29 6.22
N GLY A 30 34.58 30.72 5.82
CA GLY A 30 35.83 29.97 6.09
C GLY A 30 36.22 30.02 7.54
N ALA A 31 36.58 28.88 8.11
CA ALA A 31 37.15 28.74 9.45
C ALA A 31 38.44 27.94 9.40
N HIS A 32 39.22 28.02 10.48
CA HIS A 32 40.49 27.33 10.58
C HIS A 32 40.55 26.52 11.87
N ARG A 33 41.12 25.33 11.82
CA ARG A 33 41.37 24.51 12.99
C ARG A 33 42.80 23.99 12.99
N SER A 34 43.34 23.72 14.18
CA SER A 34 44.66 23.10 14.33
C SER A 34 44.63 21.68 13.80
N TYR A 35 45.51 21.38 12.84
CA TYR A 35 45.68 20.05 12.27
C TYR A 35 46.80 19.30 13.01
N LYS A 36 47.99 19.93 13.16
CA LYS A 36 49.17 19.33 13.81
C LYS A 36 49.95 20.40 14.58
N PRO A 37 50.07 20.29 15.91
CA PRO A 37 51.03 21.09 16.66
C PRO A 37 52.44 20.61 16.33
N ILE A 38 53.41 21.54 16.20
CA ILE A 38 54.78 21.21 15.85
C ILE A 38 55.71 21.51 17.05
N GLY A 39 55.78 22.75 17.46
CA GLY A 39 56.66 23.16 18.58
C GLY A 39 57.40 24.47 18.32
N TYR A 40 58.31 24.82 19.24
CA TYR A 40 59.10 26.04 19.10
C TYR A 40 60.27 25.86 18.14
N VAL A 41 60.52 26.86 17.27
CA VAL A 41 61.62 26.82 16.30
C VAL A 41 62.96 26.56 16.95
N HIS A 42 63.28 27.23 18.07
CA HIS A 42 64.54 27.07 18.76
C HIS A 42 64.73 25.66 19.38
N GLU A 43 63.67 25.03 19.88
CA GLU A 43 63.71 23.66 20.37
C GLU A 43 63.99 22.66 19.28
N LEU A 44 63.34 22.87 18.11
CA LEU A 44 63.51 22.03 16.92
C LEU A 44 64.94 22.17 16.35
N GLN A 45 65.50 23.38 16.39
CA GLN A 45 66.88 23.64 15.99
C GLN A 45 67.84 22.99 16.91
N ALA A 46 67.61 23.05 18.25
CA ALA A 46 68.45 22.36 19.26
C ALA A 46 68.43 20.84 19.10
N ASN A 47 67.33 20.28 18.52
CA ASN A 47 67.21 18.87 18.23
C ASN A 47 67.74 18.47 16.81
N GLY A 48 68.58 19.36 16.21
CA GLY A 48 69.27 19.04 14.95
C GLY A 48 68.61 19.40 13.67
N MET A 49 67.50 20.15 13.70
CA MET A 49 66.79 20.59 12.48
C MET A 49 67.29 21.98 12.08
N GLU A 50 68.02 22.09 10.98
CA GLU A 50 68.60 23.37 10.52
C GLU A 50 67.58 24.44 10.22
N ASP A 51 66.59 24.12 9.46
CA ASP A 51 65.50 25.05 9.13
C ASP A 51 64.09 24.39 9.30
N PRO A 52 63.51 24.43 10.53
CA PRO A 52 62.21 23.89 10.81
C PRO A 52 61.08 24.52 9.95
N ILE A 53 61.26 25.78 9.57
CA ILE A 53 60.22 26.50 8.78
C ILE A 53 60.17 25.97 7.34
N ALA A 54 61.33 25.72 6.75
CA ALA A 54 61.41 25.14 5.41
C ALA A 54 60.88 23.70 5.40
N VAL A 55 61.33 22.86 6.36
CA VAL A 55 60.91 21.45 6.46
C VAL A 55 59.40 21.30 6.62
N PHE A 56 58.78 22.04 7.53
CA PHE A 56 57.33 21.99 7.69
C PHE A 56 56.56 22.74 6.61
N GLY A 57 57.21 23.68 5.92
CA GLY A 57 56.69 24.27 4.70
C GLY A 57 56.53 23.26 3.56
N GLU A 58 57.54 22.38 3.38
CA GLU A 58 57.47 21.27 2.43
C GLU A 58 56.40 20.24 2.81
N GLU A 59 56.27 19.91 4.11
CA GLU A 59 55.20 19.01 4.60
C GLU A 59 53.82 19.56 4.26
N VAL A 60 53.59 20.85 4.46
CA VAL A 60 52.36 21.53 4.08
C VAL A 60 52.10 21.48 2.56
N GLN A 61 53.16 21.65 1.76
CA GLN A 61 53.02 21.52 0.30
C GLN A 61 52.62 20.12 -0.12
N LYS A 62 53.23 19.08 0.50
CA LYS A 62 52.82 17.67 0.25
C LYS A 62 51.38 17.42 0.63
N LEU A 63 50.94 17.84 1.81
CA LEU A 63 49.57 17.73 2.28
C LEU A 63 48.59 18.41 1.30
N ASN A 64 48.92 19.59 0.79
CA ASN A 64 48.11 20.31 -0.17
C ASN A 64 48.08 19.61 -1.53
N GLN A 65 49.17 18.98 -1.97
CA GLN A 65 49.20 18.19 -3.22
C GLN A 65 48.34 16.94 -3.10
N GLU A 66 48.47 16.21 -1.98
CA GLU A 66 47.60 15.03 -1.74
C GLU A 66 46.12 15.41 -1.67
N TYR A 67 45.80 16.49 -1.00
CA TYR A 67 44.43 17.03 -0.96
C TYR A 67 43.91 17.39 -2.33
N LYS A 68 44.73 18.08 -3.18
CA LYS A 68 44.37 18.40 -4.55
C LYS A 68 44.11 17.15 -5.40
N LYS A 69 45.01 16.15 -5.29
CA LYS A 69 44.85 14.85 -5.99
C LYS A 69 43.57 14.14 -5.58
N LYS A 70 43.26 14.08 -4.27
CA LYS A 70 42.07 13.45 -3.73
C LYS A 70 40.79 14.18 -4.23
N LYS A 71 40.79 15.50 -4.20
CA LYS A 71 39.66 16.32 -4.66
C LYS A 71 39.48 16.24 -6.17
N GLN A 72 40.57 16.09 -6.92
CA GLN A 72 40.50 15.87 -8.36
C GLN A 72 40.00 14.49 -8.69
N ALA A 73 40.45 13.47 -8.00
CA ALA A 73 39.90 12.10 -8.12
C ALA A 73 38.41 11.99 -7.75
N GLU A 74 37.96 12.78 -6.76
CA GLU A 74 36.52 12.90 -6.43
C GLU A 74 35.71 13.60 -7.53
N LYS A 75 36.28 14.62 -8.18
CA LYS A 75 35.66 15.32 -9.31
C LYS A 75 35.66 14.50 -10.60
N GLU A 76 36.69 13.68 -10.79
CA GLU A 76 36.87 12.82 -11.96
C GLU A 76 36.17 11.47 -11.82
N ARG A 77 35.46 11.23 -10.72
CA ARG A 77 34.47 10.14 -10.66
C ARG A 77 33.37 10.42 -11.66
N LYS A 78 33.63 10.11 -12.92
CA LYS A 78 32.61 10.03 -13.95
C LYS A 78 31.64 8.94 -13.53
N ILE A 79 30.35 9.24 -13.65
CA ILE A 79 29.33 8.19 -13.68
C ILE A 79 29.74 7.30 -14.85
N SER A 80 30.20 6.08 -14.57
CA SER A 80 30.53 5.14 -15.65
C SER A 80 29.23 4.74 -16.34
N GLU A 81 29.30 4.40 -17.63
CA GLU A 81 28.15 3.85 -18.37
C GLU A 81 27.64 2.55 -17.74
N GLU A 82 28.49 1.89 -16.93
CA GLU A 82 28.18 0.69 -16.15
C GLU A 82 27.59 1.01 -14.77
N SER A 83 27.35 2.28 -14.43
CA SER A 83 26.73 2.62 -13.14
C SER A 83 25.31 2.06 -13.11
N PRO A 84 24.97 1.15 -12.19
CA PRO A 84 23.67 0.52 -12.18
C PRO A 84 22.59 1.54 -11.83
N GLU A 85 21.50 1.52 -12.58
CA GLU A 85 20.26 2.21 -12.22
C GLU A 85 19.77 1.73 -10.86
N ARG A 86 19.35 2.66 -9.99
CA ARG A 86 18.84 2.33 -8.65
C ARG A 86 17.47 2.97 -8.42
N LEU A 87 16.57 2.18 -7.84
CA LEU A 87 15.24 2.63 -7.44
C LEU A 87 15.29 3.13 -5.99
N LEU A 88 14.77 4.33 -5.75
CA LEU A 88 14.76 4.97 -4.42
C LEU A 88 13.36 5.04 -3.81
N GLY A 89 12.32 4.96 -4.64
CA GLY A 89 10.93 5.21 -4.22
C GLY A 89 10.37 4.27 -3.15
N TYR A 90 11.05 3.16 -2.84
CA TYR A 90 10.59 2.21 -1.82
C TYR A 90 11.14 2.47 -0.41
N PHE A 91 12.09 3.38 -0.22
CA PHE A 91 12.69 3.62 1.11
C PHE A 91 11.70 3.97 2.22
N PRO A 92 10.65 4.80 1.99
CA PRO A 92 9.64 5.03 3.02
C PRO A 92 8.94 3.74 3.44
N LEU A 93 8.61 2.87 2.47
CA LEU A 93 7.99 1.57 2.73
C LEU A 93 8.95 0.62 3.47
N LYS A 94 10.24 0.62 3.08
CA LYS A 94 11.26 -0.15 3.79
C LYS A 94 11.38 0.28 5.26
N ASN A 95 11.46 1.59 5.53
CA ASN A 95 11.52 2.11 6.89
C ASN A 95 10.29 1.70 7.71
N LEU A 96 9.10 1.76 7.12
CA LEU A 96 7.87 1.28 7.78
C LEU A 96 7.96 -0.22 8.08
N ASN A 97 8.31 -1.04 7.10
CA ASN A 97 8.44 -2.49 7.25
C ASN A 97 9.48 -2.87 8.33
N ASP A 98 10.64 -2.24 8.32
CA ASP A 98 11.69 -2.42 9.33
C ASP A 98 11.16 -2.03 10.73
N SER A 99 10.40 -0.95 10.81
CA SER A 99 9.84 -0.45 12.07
C SER A 99 8.79 -1.39 12.69
N LEU A 100 8.07 -2.16 11.88
CA LEU A 100 7.08 -3.13 12.37
C LEU A 100 7.73 -4.31 13.10
N GLY A 101 8.97 -4.67 12.76
CA GLY A 101 9.68 -5.75 13.43
C GLY A 101 9.13 -7.15 13.12
N CYS A 102 8.40 -7.33 12.02
CA CYS A 102 7.84 -8.63 11.60
C CYS A 102 8.91 -9.66 11.28
N LYS A 103 10.13 -9.21 10.89
CA LYS A 103 11.22 -10.09 10.46
C LYS A 103 11.50 -11.22 11.46
N LYS A 104 11.64 -10.90 12.73
CA LYS A 104 11.98 -11.91 13.78
C LYS A 104 10.96 -13.04 13.89
N TYR A 105 9.67 -12.74 13.66
CA TYR A 105 8.61 -13.75 13.75
C TYR A 105 8.53 -14.60 12.49
N ILE A 106 8.74 -13.99 11.32
CA ILE A 106 8.79 -14.73 10.06
C ILE A 106 10.06 -15.58 9.98
N ASP A 107 11.20 -15.07 10.47
CA ASP A 107 12.44 -15.86 10.59
C ASP A 107 12.25 -17.06 11.54
N LEU A 108 11.52 -16.88 12.65
CA LEU A 108 11.16 -17.98 13.55
C LEU A 108 10.25 -19.01 12.86
N MET A 109 9.24 -18.55 12.12
CA MET A 109 8.36 -19.42 11.33
C MET A 109 9.16 -20.20 10.27
N GLN A 110 10.11 -19.53 9.59
CA GLN A 110 11.01 -20.14 8.63
C GLN A 110 11.94 -21.19 9.26
N SER A 111 12.32 -21.03 10.53
CA SER A 111 13.27 -21.96 11.20
C SER A 111 12.81 -23.42 11.22
N ALA A 112 11.51 -23.67 11.07
CA ALA A 112 10.92 -24.99 10.93
C ALA A 112 11.02 -25.55 9.49
N THR A 113 11.63 -24.84 8.55
CA THR A 113 11.76 -25.21 7.14
C THR A 113 13.20 -25.54 6.76
N HIS A 114 13.40 -26.07 5.56
CA HIS A 114 14.74 -26.35 5.01
C HIS A 114 15.24 -25.26 4.05
N PHE A 115 14.59 -24.07 4.02
CA PHE A 115 14.98 -23.01 3.12
C PHE A 115 16.36 -22.42 3.50
N ARG A 116 17.23 -22.25 2.48
CA ARG A 116 18.58 -21.68 2.63
C ARG A 116 18.64 -20.19 2.30
N PHE A 117 17.51 -19.57 2.01
CA PHE A 117 17.36 -18.12 1.75
C PHE A 117 16.39 -17.53 2.77
N ASN A 118 16.44 -16.23 2.99
CA ASN A 118 15.55 -15.58 3.94
C ASN A 118 14.21 -15.23 3.29
N ILE A 119 13.10 -15.80 3.83
CA ILE A 119 11.74 -15.61 3.32
C ILE A 119 11.27 -14.17 3.52
N PHE A 120 11.57 -13.56 4.70
CA PHE A 120 11.16 -12.19 4.95
C PHE A 120 11.83 -11.21 4.00
N ASP A 121 13.13 -11.35 3.75
CA ASP A 121 13.87 -10.49 2.84
C ASP A 121 13.35 -10.65 1.40
N MET A 122 13.13 -11.88 0.95
CA MET A 122 12.55 -12.17 -0.38
C MET A 122 11.14 -11.58 -0.52
N MET A 123 10.28 -11.77 0.48
CA MET A 123 8.92 -11.22 0.50
C MET A 123 8.95 -9.68 0.48
N SER A 124 9.82 -9.08 1.28
CA SER A 124 9.98 -7.62 1.34
C SER A 124 10.42 -7.05 0.00
N ASP A 125 11.40 -7.66 -0.67
CA ASP A 125 11.86 -7.24 -1.99
C ASP A 125 10.76 -7.34 -3.05
N LEU A 126 9.93 -8.38 -3.00
CA LEU A 126 8.78 -8.53 -3.89
C LEU A 126 7.71 -7.45 -3.64
N ILE A 127 7.48 -7.08 -2.38
CA ILE A 127 6.55 -6.00 -2.00
C ILE A 127 7.09 -4.67 -2.50
N TYR A 128 8.38 -4.37 -2.24
CA TYR A 128 9.00 -3.12 -2.70
C TYR A 128 8.97 -3.00 -4.23
N ALA A 129 9.36 -4.09 -4.92
CA ALA A 129 9.31 -4.14 -6.38
C ALA A 129 7.89 -3.94 -6.91
N ARG A 130 6.89 -4.54 -6.26
CA ARG A 130 5.47 -4.40 -6.66
C ARG A 130 4.97 -2.96 -6.54
N VAL A 131 5.43 -2.22 -5.54
CA VAL A 131 5.03 -0.82 -5.32
C VAL A 131 5.71 0.12 -6.31
N VAL A 132 7.02 -0.05 -6.55
CA VAL A 132 7.77 0.89 -7.41
C VAL A 132 7.66 0.57 -8.91
N HIS A 133 7.51 -0.70 -9.27
CA HIS A 133 7.40 -1.14 -10.67
C HIS A 133 6.62 -2.46 -10.82
N PRO A 134 5.27 -2.39 -10.86
CA PRO A 134 4.42 -3.57 -10.96
C PRO A 134 4.66 -4.34 -12.28
N CYS A 135 5.09 -5.59 -12.18
CA CYS A 135 5.30 -6.47 -13.34
C CYS A 135 5.20 -7.96 -12.94
N SER A 136 5.43 -8.88 -13.90
CA SER A 136 5.45 -10.32 -13.65
C SER A 136 6.60 -10.70 -12.70
N LYS A 137 6.50 -11.83 -12.00
CA LYS A 137 7.55 -12.31 -11.09
C LYS A 137 8.89 -12.52 -11.79
N LEU A 138 8.87 -13.04 -13.02
CA LEU A 138 10.06 -13.21 -13.85
C LEU A 138 10.73 -11.85 -14.12
N LYS A 139 9.97 -10.87 -14.58
CA LYS A 139 10.48 -9.53 -14.85
C LYS A 139 10.92 -8.82 -13.58
N THR A 140 10.17 -8.99 -12.47
CA THR A 140 10.55 -8.48 -11.16
C THR A 140 11.94 -8.97 -10.74
N TYR A 141 12.22 -10.27 -10.91
CA TYR A 141 13.50 -10.86 -10.54
C TYR A 141 14.66 -10.32 -11.38
N TRP A 142 14.50 -10.27 -12.71
CA TRP A 142 15.61 -9.89 -13.61
C TRP A 142 15.81 -8.39 -13.75
N GLU A 143 14.75 -7.58 -13.68
CA GLU A 143 14.82 -6.15 -14.04
C GLU A 143 14.60 -5.19 -12.86
N VAL A 144 13.89 -5.61 -11.80
CA VAL A 144 13.51 -4.69 -10.70
C VAL A 144 14.33 -4.94 -9.45
N ILE A 145 14.39 -6.18 -8.97
CA ILE A 145 15.14 -6.54 -7.75
C ILE A 145 16.61 -6.12 -7.84
N PRO A 146 17.35 -6.31 -8.96
CA PRO A 146 18.73 -5.86 -9.06
C PRO A 146 18.92 -4.34 -8.91
N LYS A 147 17.86 -3.57 -9.10
CA LYS A 147 17.87 -2.10 -8.93
C LYS A 147 17.53 -1.64 -7.50
N LEU A 148 17.08 -2.53 -6.64
CA LEU A 148 16.91 -2.26 -5.21
C LEU A 148 18.28 -2.24 -4.51
N PHE A 149 18.35 -1.59 -3.35
CA PHE A 149 19.57 -1.59 -2.55
C PHE A 149 19.61 -2.80 -1.62
N GLY A 150 20.74 -3.45 -1.56
CA GLY A 150 20.96 -4.60 -0.69
C GLY A 150 21.56 -5.80 -1.43
N LYS A 151 21.69 -6.90 -0.71
CA LYS A 151 22.08 -8.20 -1.25
C LYS A 151 20.84 -9.07 -1.36
N HIS A 152 20.49 -9.44 -2.57
CA HIS A 152 19.32 -10.27 -2.86
C HIS A 152 19.82 -11.73 -3.02
N ALA A 153 19.89 -12.47 -1.92
CA ALA A 153 20.51 -13.80 -1.84
C ALA A 153 19.47 -14.92 -2.09
N PHE A 154 18.74 -14.85 -3.20
CA PHE A 154 17.78 -15.86 -3.62
C PHE A 154 17.70 -15.97 -5.14
N SER A 155 17.36 -17.15 -5.65
CA SER A 155 17.13 -17.43 -7.07
C SER A 155 15.66 -17.24 -7.45
N LEU A 156 15.36 -17.28 -8.76
CA LEU A 156 13.99 -17.26 -9.26
C LEU A 156 13.16 -18.44 -8.73
N ASP A 157 13.74 -19.66 -8.72
CA ASP A 157 13.06 -20.86 -8.21
C ASP A 157 12.77 -20.73 -6.71
N GLN A 158 13.68 -20.11 -5.97
CA GLN A 158 13.49 -19.82 -4.55
C GLN A 158 12.37 -18.80 -4.30
N ILE A 159 12.15 -17.86 -5.23
CA ILE A 159 10.97 -16.98 -5.17
C ILE A 159 9.69 -17.80 -5.26
N TYR A 160 9.58 -18.73 -6.21
CA TYR A 160 8.38 -19.54 -6.36
C TYR A 160 8.15 -20.46 -5.15
N SER A 161 9.20 -21.14 -4.67
CA SER A 161 9.10 -21.97 -3.46
C SER A 161 8.75 -21.15 -2.21
N GLY A 162 9.31 -19.95 -2.08
CA GLY A 162 8.99 -19.04 -0.98
C GLY A 162 7.56 -18.51 -1.06
N LEU A 163 7.05 -18.21 -2.26
CA LEU A 163 5.66 -17.78 -2.45
C LEU A 163 4.67 -18.92 -2.16
N GLU A 164 4.99 -20.16 -2.53
CA GLU A 164 4.20 -21.33 -2.18
C GLU A 164 4.11 -21.50 -0.66
N TYR A 165 5.23 -21.40 0.04
CA TYR A 165 5.26 -21.45 1.50
C TYR A 165 4.48 -20.29 2.15
N ILE A 166 4.68 -19.05 1.69
CA ILE A 166 3.91 -17.89 2.19
C ILE A 166 2.42 -18.11 1.93
N GLY A 167 2.06 -18.67 0.78
CA GLY A 167 0.68 -18.97 0.42
C GLY A 167 0.06 -20.06 1.30
N SER A 168 0.80 -21.10 1.65
CA SER A 168 0.31 -22.16 2.57
C SER A 168 0.18 -21.68 4.02
N GLU A 169 0.98 -20.69 4.42
CA GLU A 169 1.00 -20.15 5.78
C GLU A 169 0.42 -18.71 5.85
N TYR A 170 -0.38 -18.30 4.83
CA TYR A 170 -0.78 -16.90 4.67
C TYR A 170 -1.52 -16.33 5.89
N GLU A 171 -2.33 -17.14 6.57
CA GLU A 171 -3.04 -16.71 7.76
C GLU A 171 -2.09 -16.34 8.90
N LYS A 172 -1.04 -17.13 9.13
CA LYS A 172 -0.01 -16.85 10.14
C LYS A 172 0.79 -15.59 9.78
N VAL A 173 1.12 -15.42 8.49
CA VAL A 173 1.81 -14.21 8.01
C VAL A 173 0.95 -12.97 8.29
N ILE A 174 -0.33 -13.01 7.94
CA ILE A 174 -1.28 -11.91 8.22
C ILE A 174 -1.37 -11.64 9.73
N GLU A 175 -1.48 -12.67 10.55
CA GLU A 175 -1.56 -12.54 12.01
C GLU A 175 -0.31 -11.86 12.58
N ILE A 176 0.89 -12.23 12.12
CA ILE A 176 2.15 -11.57 12.50
C ILE A 176 2.10 -10.09 12.16
N PHE A 177 1.71 -9.73 10.92
CA PHE A 177 1.61 -8.33 10.52
C PHE A 177 0.56 -7.58 11.32
N ASN A 178 -0.64 -8.12 11.48
CA ASN A 178 -1.72 -7.49 12.24
C ASN A 178 -1.30 -7.25 13.70
N HIS A 179 -0.67 -8.23 14.34
CA HIS A 179 -0.17 -8.07 15.70
C HIS A 179 0.87 -6.92 15.79
N GLN A 180 1.85 -6.90 14.89
CA GLN A 180 2.89 -5.87 14.90
C GLN A 180 2.36 -4.48 14.53
N VAL A 181 1.39 -4.39 13.63
CA VAL A 181 0.70 -3.14 13.29
C VAL A 181 -0.09 -2.65 14.50
N ALA A 182 -0.88 -3.52 15.16
CA ALA A 182 -1.70 -3.15 16.32
C ALA A 182 -0.89 -2.61 17.50
N LEU A 183 0.36 -3.10 17.69
CA LEU A 183 1.27 -2.59 18.72
C LEU A 183 1.68 -1.12 18.49
N LYS A 184 1.70 -0.66 17.25
CA LYS A 184 2.07 0.72 16.88
C LYS A 184 0.89 1.60 16.57
N TYR A 185 -0.12 1.03 15.95
CA TYR A 185 -1.32 1.69 15.44
C TYR A 185 -2.53 0.86 15.91
N PRO A 186 -3.05 1.11 17.14
CA PRO A 186 -4.21 0.39 17.65
C PRO A 186 -5.38 0.48 16.66
N PHE A 187 -5.98 -0.66 16.36
CA PHE A 187 -7.10 -0.71 15.42
C PHE A 187 -8.35 -0.03 16.00
N ASP A 188 -9.00 0.79 15.20
CA ASP A 188 -10.32 1.31 15.50
C ASP A 188 -11.39 0.41 14.89
N THR A 189 -11.91 -0.50 15.69
CA THR A 189 -12.94 -1.48 15.28
C THR A 189 -14.37 -0.98 15.49
N SER A 190 -14.59 0.32 15.71
CA SER A 190 -15.94 0.91 15.80
C SER A 190 -16.72 0.72 14.48
N HIS A 191 -16.03 0.72 13.36
CA HIS A 191 -16.54 0.40 12.03
C HIS A 191 -15.63 -0.62 11.35
N SER A 192 -16.24 -1.52 10.59
CA SER A 192 -15.54 -2.54 9.79
C SER A 192 -16.00 -2.47 8.35
N TYR A 193 -15.10 -2.09 7.45
CA TYR A 193 -15.40 -2.01 6.01
C TYR A 193 -15.00 -3.31 5.34
N PHE A 194 -15.93 -3.94 4.66
CA PHE A 194 -15.68 -5.20 3.96
C PHE A 194 -16.01 -5.09 2.47
N ASP A 195 -15.07 -5.54 1.64
CA ASP A 195 -15.28 -5.74 0.21
C ASP A 195 -14.58 -6.99 -0.29
N CYS A 196 -15.09 -7.55 -1.39
CA CYS A 196 -14.49 -8.67 -2.08
C CYS A 196 -13.94 -8.24 -3.43
N THR A 197 -12.89 -8.90 -3.86
CA THR A 197 -12.34 -8.79 -5.22
C THR A 197 -12.05 -10.16 -5.80
N ASN A 198 -11.80 -10.24 -7.11
CA ASN A 198 -11.46 -11.48 -7.79
C ASN A 198 -10.15 -11.30 -8.53
N PHE A 199 -9.34 -12.35 -8.54
CA PHE A 199 -8.18 -12.49 -9.41
C PHE A 199 -8.48 -13.54 -10.46
N TYR A 200 -8.33 -13.23 -11.74
CA TYR A 200 -8.47 -14.20 -12.82
C TYR A 200 -7.12 -14.79 -13.21
N PHE A 201 -7.14 -16.00 -13.71
CA PHE A 201 -5.97 -16.76 -14.11
C PHE A 201 -6.11 -17.23 -15.56
N GLU A 202 -5.18 -16.85 -16.41
CA GLU A 202 -5.11 -17.31 -17.80
C GLU A 202 -4.59 -18.74 -17.86
N ILE A 203 -5.42 -19.69 -17.44
CA ILE A 203 -5.14 -21.14 -17.42
C ILE A 203 -6.24 -21.90 -18.15
N ASP A 204 -5.88 -22.99 -18.81
CA ASP A 204 -6.82 -23.79 -19.59
C ASP A 204 -7.72 -24.69 -18.74
N LYS A 205 -7.19 -25.14 -17.58
CA LYS A 205 -7.90 -26.08 -16.70
C LYS A 205 -8.11 -25.48 -15.32
N GLU A 206 -9.31 -25.72 -14.79
CA GLU A 206 -9.66 -25.45 -13.42
C GLU A 206 -8.94 -26.43 -12.47
N ASP A 207 -8.70 -25.99 -11.25
CA ASP A 207 -8.28 -26.84 -10.13
C ASP A 207 -9.28 -26.71 -8.97
N HIS A 208 -8.93 -27.22 -7.79
CA HIS A 208 -9.82 -27.20 -6.63
C HIS A 208 -10.04 -25.79 -6.03
N PHE A 209 -9.31 -24.77 -6.47
CA PHE A 209 -9.36 -23.43 -5.92
C PHE A 209 -9.60 -22.36 -7.00
N ARG A 210 -8.91 -22.48 -8.15
CA ARG A 210 -9.10 -21.59 -9.31
C ARG A 210 -10.24 -22.14 -10.16
N LEU A 211 -11.45 -21.65 -9.90
CA LEU A 211 -12.69 -22.13 -10.49
C LEU A 211 -13.40 -21.01 -11.24
N LYS A 212 -14.16 -21.38 -12.27
CA LYS A 212 -15.00 -20.41 -13.00
C LYS A 212 -16.18 -20.00 -12.14
N GLY A 213 -16.42 -18.69 -12.08
CA GLY A 213 -17.50 -18.13 -11.29
C GLY A 213 -17.86 -16.71 -11.70
N PRO A 214 -18.74 -16.05 -10.94
CA PRO A 214 -19.13 -14.67 -11.21
C PRO A 214 -17.94 -13.73 -11.05
N SER A 215 -17.36 -13.26 -12.15
CA SER A 215 -16.26 -12.30 -12.16
C SER A 215 -16.77 -10.86 -12.20
N LYS A 216 -16.22 -9.98 -11.39
CA LYS A 216 -16.51 -8.53 -11.41
C LYS A 216 -16.17 -7.90 -12.77
N GLU A 217 -15.19 -8.47 -13.48
CA GLU A 217 -14.73 -8.00 -14.80
C GLU A 217 -15.40 -8.76 -15.98
N ASN A 218 -16.39 -9.63 -15.71
CA ASN A 218 -17.02 -10.50 -16.70
C ASN A 218 -16.03 -11.40 -17.47
N LYS A 219 -14.95 -11.84 -16.79
CA LYS A 219 -13.97 -12.77 -17.32
C LYS A 219 -14.54 -14.18 -17.35
N LYS A 220 -14.11 -14.98 -18.34
CA LYS A 220 -14.49 -16.39 -18.51
C LYS A 220 -13.47 -17.35 -17.92
N GLU A 221 -12.29 -16.85 -17.64
CA GLU A 221 -11.17 -17.58 -17.05
C GLU A 221 -11.47 -17.95 -15.59
N PRO A 222 -10.85 -19.01 -15.06
CA PRO A 222 -10.94 -19.35 -13.64
C PRO A 222 -10.50 -18.18 -12.74
N ILE A 223 -11.22 -17.99 -11.65
CA ILE A 223 -10.97 -16.92 -10.70
C ILE A 223 -10.72 -17.46 -9.29
N VAL A 224 -10.15 -16.63 -8.45
CA VAL A 224 -10.07 -16.80 -6.99
C VAL A 224 -10.65 -15.55 -6.36
N GLY A 225 -11.52 -15.72 -5.38
CA GLY A 225 -12.08 -14.63 -4.61
C GLY A 225 -11.19 -14.26 -3.42
N MET A 226 -11.17 -12.98 -3.07
CA MET A 226 -10.53 -12.46 -1.86
C MET A 226 -11.48 -11.48 -1.17
N GLY A 227 -11.80 -11.75 0.09
CA GLY A 227 -12.47 -10.81 0.98
C GLY A 227 -11.44 -10.06 1.83
N LEU A 228 -11.59 -8.75 1.95
CA LEU A 228 -10.73 -7.89 2.75
C LEU A 228 -11.56 -7.10 3.75
N LEU A 229 -11.18 -7.14 5.03
CA LEU A 229 -11.78 -6.35 6.08
C LEU A 229 -10.81 -5.26 6.53
N LEU A 230 -11.31 -4.03 6.59
CA LEU A 230 -10.58 -2.85 7.06
C LEU A 230 -11.21 -2.34 8.37
N ASP A 231 -10.42 -1.72 9.22
CA ASP A 231 -10.90 -0.98 10.39
C ASP A 231 -11.46 0.42 10.01
N ALA A 232 -11.89 1.20 10.99
CA ALA A 232 -12.42 2.55 10.77
C ALA A 232 -11.39 3.52 10.15
N ASN A 233 -10.11 3.28 10.34
CA ASN A 233 -9.00 4.03 9.75
C ASN A 233 -8.58 3.49 8.37
N GLN A 234 -9.33 2.51 7.83
CA GLN A 234 -9.03 1.83 6.56
C GLN A 234 -7.74 1.00 6.59
N ILE A 235 -7.30 0.57 7.77
CA ILE A 235 -6.17 -0.36 7.93
C ILE A 235 -6.70 -1.79 7.73
N PRO A 236 -6.07 -2.62 6.86
CA PRO A 236 -6.45 -4.01 6.70
C PRO A 236 -6.25 -4.80 8.01
N ILE A 237 -7.31 -5.46 8.49
CA ILE A 237 -7.30 -6.26 9.72
C ILE A 237 -7.67 -7.72 9.50
N GLY A 238 -8.25 -8.06 8.35
CA GLY A 238 -8.59 -9.42 8.00
C GLY A 238 -8.63 -9.64 6.50
N MET A 239 -8.23 -10.84 6.07
CA MET A 239 -8.28 -11.26 4.67
C MET A 239 -8.65 -12.74 4.61
N LYS A 240 -9.48 -13.11 3.64
CA LYS A 240 -9.81 -14.50 3.36
C LYS A 240 -9.83 -14.76 1.87
N MET A 241 -9.15 -15.83 1.47
CA MET A 241 -9.20 -16.33 0.08
C MET A 241 -10.26 -17.42 0.00
N TYR A 242 -10.98 -17.48 -1.12
CA TYR A 242 -12.02 -18.49 -1.36
C TYR A 242 -12.09 -18.90 -2.84
N PRO A 243 -12.56 -20.15 -3.14
CA PRO A 243 -12.70 -20.64 -4.50
C PRO A 243 -13.58 -19.76 -5.37
N GLY A 244 -13.22 -19.66 -6.65
CA GLY A 244 -13.87 -18.72 -7.57
C GLY A 244 -15.36 -18.97 -7.85
N ASN A 245 -15.85 -20.18 -7.61
CA ASN A 245 -17.27 -20.54 -7.76
C ASN A 245 -18.11 -20.33 -6.50
N GLU A 246 -17.47 -19.94 -5.38
CA GLU A 246 -18.17 -19.69 -4.13
C GLU A 246 -18.78 -18.29 -4.07
N SER A 247 -19.83 -18.18 -3.26
CA SER A 247 -20.48 -16.88 -3.03
C SER A 247 -19.66 -16.03 -2.05
N GLU A 248 -19.48 -14.76 -2.37
CA GLU A 248 -18.82 -13.79 -1.49
C GLU A 248 -19.62 -13.47 -0.20
N LYS A 249 -20.93 -13.76 -0.19
CA LYS A 249 -21.83 -13.38 0.92
C LYS A 249 -21.50 -14.02 2.28
N PRO A 250 -21.08 -15.31 2.38
CA PRO A 250 -20.69 -15.90 3.65
C PRO A 250 -19.37 -15.36 4.19
N VAL A 251 -18.45 -14.96 3.32
CA VAL A 251 -17.06 -14.62 3.65
C VAL A 251 -16.96 -13.53 4.71
N ILE A 252 -17.83 -12.50 4.65
CA ILE A 252 -17.85 -11.43 5.67
C ILE A 252 -18.11 -11.98 7.07
N ARG A 253 -19.03 -12.95 7.19
CA ARG A 253 -19.37 -13.52 8.50
C ARG A 253 -18.21 -14.31 9.08
N GLU A 254 -17.57 -15.12 8.25
CA GLU A 254 -16.43 -15.95 8.63
C GLU A 254 -15.25 -15.10 9.10
N ILE A 255 -14.90 -14.05 8.36
CA ILE A 255 -13.79 -13.15 8.74
C ILE A 255 -14.10 -12.44 10.07
N ILE A 256 -15.32 -11.92 10.24
CA ILE A 256 -15.70 -11.21 11.47
C ILE A 256 -15.68 -12.15 12.67
N ASP A 257 -16.21 -13.38 12.52
CA ASP A 257 -16.19 -14.37 13.58
C ASP A 257 -14.76 -14.76 13.97
N GLU A 258 -13.88 -15.01 13.00
CA GLU A 258 -12.47 -15.30 13.23
C GLU A 258 -11.76 -14.17 13.97
N LEU A 259 -11.97 -12.90 13.55
CA LEU A 259 -11.34 -11.75 14.21
C LEU A 259 -11.88 -11.48 15.61
N LYS A 260 -13.16 -11.73 15.85
CA LYS A 260 -13.73 -11.67 17.21
C LYS A 260 -13.16 -12.77 18.11
N GLN A 261 -13.03 -13.99 17.61
CA GLN A 261 -12.42 -15.11 18.34
C GLN A 261 -10.96 -14.83 18.69
N ARG A 262 -10.20 -14.19 17.80
CA ARG A 262 -8.80 -13.79 18.02
C ARG A 262 -8.66 -12.48 18.79
N SER A 263 -9.74 -11.88 19.25
CA SER A 263 -9.76 -10.60 19.97
C SER A 263 -9.21 -9.40 19.20
N HIS A 264 -9.14 -9.50 17.87
CA HIS A 264 -8.77 -8.36 17.01
C HIS A 264 -9.92 -7.37 16.84
N ILE A 265 -11.17 -7.82 16.96
CA ILE A 265 -12.36 -6.98 17.10
C ILE A 265 -12.91 -7.18 18.51
N SER A 266 -12.81 -6.15 19.34
CA SER A 266 -13.34 -6.14 20.69
C SER A 266 -14.69 -5.40 20.73
N GLY A 267 -15.72 -6.07 21.30
CA GLY A 267 -17.03 -5.46 21.49
C GLY A 267 -17.84 -5.32 20.20
N ARG A 268 -18.64 -4.25 20.14
CA ARG A 268 -19.55 -3.95 19.05
C ARG A 268 -18.82 -3.24 17.90
N THR A 269 -19.05 -3.71 16.67
CA THR A 269 -18.64 -3.00 15.45
C THR A 269 -19.83 -2.64 14.59
N ILE A 270 -19.67 -1.70 13.64
CA ILE A 270 -20.64 -1.42 12.58
C ILE A 270 -20.09 -2.00 11.30
N GLN A 271 -20.71 -3.06 10.79
CA GLN A 271 -20.32 -3.72 9.55
C GLN A 271 -20.76 -2.88 8.35
N VAL A 272 -19.83 -2.43 7.52
CA VAL A 272 -20.10 -1.64 6.32
C VAL A 272 -19.73 -2.44 5.09
N ALA A 273 -20.69 -2.64 4.18
CA ALA A 273 -20.46 -3.41 2.96
C ALA A 273 -21.33 -2.92 1.78
N ASP A 274 -20.91 -3.31 0.58
CA ASP A 274 -21.58 -2.96 -0.65
C ASP A 274 -22.85 -3.78 -0.88
N LYS A 275 -23.57 -3.48 -1.99
CA LYS A 275 -24.84 -4.12 -2.36
C LYS A 275 -24.72 -5.62 -2.66
N GLY A 276 -23.55 -6.11 -3.08
CA GLY A 276 -23.31 -7.53 -3.38
C GLY A 276 -23.42 -8.38 -2.10
N LEU A 277 -23.05 -7.80 -0.97
CA LEU A 277 -23.04 -8.45 0.33
C LEU A 277 -24.32 -8.23 1.16
N ASN A 278 -25.23 -7.37 0.67
CA ASN A 278 -26.51 -7.13 1.33
C ASN A 278 -27.43 -8.35 1.17
N CYS A 279 -27.45 -9.18 2.19
CA CYS A 279 -28.41 -10.29 2.30
C CYS A 279 -28.87 -10.43 3.75
N PHE A 280 -30.07 -11.02 3.91
CA PHE A 280 -30.66 -11.18 5.24
C PHE A 280 -29.77 -11.94 6.24
N HIS A 281 -29.04 -12.96 5.77
CA HIS A 281 -28.16 -13.74 6.64
C HIS A 281 -27.00 -12.89 7.20
N ASN A 282 -26.48 -11.92 6.44
CA ASN A 282 -25.44 -11.00 6.93
C ASN A 282 -26.02 -10.01 7.96
N ILE A 283 -27.24 -9.50 7.70
CA ILE A 283 -27.96 -8.65 8.65
C ILE A 283 -28.24 -9.41 9.95
N LEU A 284 -28.78 -10.63 9.85
CA LEU A 284 -29.09 -11.47 11.02
C LEU A 284 -27.83 -11.83 11.82
N HIS A 285 -26.72 -12.08 11.13
CA HIS A 285 -25.44 -12.37 11.76
C HIS A 285 -24.95 -11.15 12.56
N ALA A 286 -24.94 -9.95 11.96
CA ALA A 286 -24.58 -8.72 12.65
C ALA A 286 -25.44 -8.48 13.90
N LEU A 287 -26.75 -8.62 13.79
CA LEU A 287 -27.69 -8.44 14.93
C LEU A 287 -27.45 -9.46 16.03
N LYS A 288 -27.24 -10.74 15.71
CA LYS A 288 -26.94 -11.79 16.69
C LYS A 288 -25.62 -11.55 17.44
N ALA A 289 -24.64 -10.97 16.74
CA ALA A 289 -23.34 -10.59 17.33
C ALA A 289 -23.40 -9.29 18.15
N GLY A 290 -24.57 -8.62 18.22
CA GLY A 290 -24.72 -7.30 18.85
C GLY A 290 -24.12 -6.14 18.02
N ASP A 291 -23.77 -6.40 16.77
CA ASP A 291 -23.18 -5.43 15.86
C ASP A 291 -24.25 -4.53 15.21
N GLY A 292 -23.81 -3.40 14.68
CA GLY A 292 -24.57 -2.61 13.72
C GLY A 292 -24.25 -3.01 12.29
N TYR A 293 -25.03 -2.52 11.31
CA TYR A 293 -24.73 -2.70 9.90
C TYR A 293 -25.11 -1.48 9.07
N ILE A 294 -24.34 -1.24 8.02
CA ILE A 294 -24.63 -0.27 6.94
C ILE A 294 -24.37 -0.99 5.61
N PHE A 295 -25.41 -1.54 5.03
CA PHE A 295 -25.31 -2.27 3.77
C PHE A 295 -26.00 -1.51 2.65
N SER A 296 -25.29 -1.24 1.56
CA SER A 296 -25.90 -0.58 0.42
C SER A 296 -26.90 -1.48 -0.30
N LYS A 297 -27.90 -0.91 -0.95
CA LYS A 297 -28.97 -1.62 -1.66
C LYS A 297 -29.16 -1.02 -3.05
N SER A 298 -29.38 -1.87 -4.04
CA SER A 298 -29.62 -1.38 -5.41
C SER A 298 -31.05 -0.87 -5.54
N VAL A 299 -31.23 0.37 -5.95
CA VAL A 299 -32.56 0.95 -6.22
C VAL A 299 -33.33 0.15 -7.29
N LYS A 300 -32.62 -0.42 -8.27
CA LYS A 300 -33.22 -1.22 -9.34
C LYS A 300 -33.93 -2.48 -8.85
N THR A 301 -33.50 -3.05 -7.74
CA THR A 301 -34.02 -4.31 -7.18
C THR A 301 -34.91 -4.09 -5.96
N LEU A 302 -35.26 -2.84 -5.63
CA LEU A 302 -36.20 -2.53 -4.56
C LEU A 302 -37.64 -2.96 -4.93
N PRO A 303 -38.46 -3.33 -3.94
CA PRO A 303 -39.91 -3.41 -4.10
C PRO A 303 -40.45 -2.08 -4.64
N GLU A 304 -41.57 -2.12 -5.39
CA GLU A 304 -42.10 -0.94 -6.08
C GLU A 304 -42.44 0.21 -5.11
N THR A 305 -42.99 -0.12 -3.95
CA THR A 305 -43.29 0.88 -2.89
C THR A 305 -42.04 1.60 -2.41
N GLU A 306 -40.95 0.87 -2.15
CA GLU A 306 -39.66 1.45 -1.73
C GLU A 306 -39.02 2.28 -2.87
N LYS A 307 -39.14 1.76 -4.12
CA LYS A 307 -38.63 2.45 -5.30
C LYS A 307 -39.38 3.78 -5.52
N THR A 308 -40.70 3.77 -5.39
CA THR A 308 -41.52 4.98 -5.48
C THR A 308 -41.08 6.00 -4.43
N TRP A 309 -40.89 5.58 -3.17
CA TRP A 309 -40.41 6.46 -2.12
C TRP A 309 -39.02 7.07 -2.43
N VAL A 310 -38.10 6.25 -2.97
CA VAL A 310 -36.74 6.73 -3.37
C VAL A 310 -36.84 7.78 -4.49
N LEU A 311 -37.74 7.57 -5.47
CA LEU A 311 -37.85 8.42 -6.66
C LEU A 311 -38.69 9.70 -6.44
N LEU A 312 -39.49 9.76 -5.36
CA LEU A 312 -40.24 10.97 -5.03
C LEU A 312 -39.25 12.08 -4.64
N GLU A 313 -39.40 13.27 -5.24
CA GLU A 313 -38.58 14.45 -4.99
C GLU A 313 -38.76 15.05 -3.60
N ASN A 314 -39.89 14.77 -2.95
CA ASN A 314 -40.21 15.28 -1.62
C ASN A 314 -39.20 14.73 -0.57
N ASP A 315 -38.98 15.51 0.48
CA ASP A 315 -38.18 15.18 1.66
C ASP A 315 -36.68 15.04 1.42
N TYR A 316 -36.18 15.34 0.22
CA TYR A 316 -34.75 15.46 0.00
C TYR A 316 -34.20 16.77 0.55
N VAL A 317 -33.17 16.67 1.37
CA VAL A 317 -32.41 17.80 1.93
C VAL A 317 -31.11 17.98 1.15
N ASP A 318 -30.83 19.21 0.74
CA ASP A 318 -29.58 19.55 0.05
C ASP A 318 -28.43 19.67 1.03
N VAL A 319 -27.35 18.92 0.80
CA VAL A 319 -26.06 19.08 1.47
C VAL A 319 -25.16 19.91 0.57
N LYS A 320 -24.78 21.12 1.07
CA LYS A 320 -24.03 22.12 0.29
C LYS A 320 -22.62 22.29 0.81
N ASN A 321 -21.69 22.64 -0.07
CA ASN A 321 -20.34 23.03 0.29
C ASN A 321 -20.29 24.46 0.84
N LYS A 322 -19.10 24.93 1.26
CA LYS A 322 -18.87 26.28 1.78
C LYS A 322 -19.18 27.39 0.75
N LYS A 323 -19.27 27.05 -0.55
CA LYS A 323 -19.61 27.99 -1.64
C LYS A 323 -21.10 27.98 -1.98
N GLY A 324 -21.94 27.22 -1.27
CA GLY A 324 -23.38 27.10 -1.52
C GLY A 324 -23.76 26.12 -2.63
N GLU A 325 -22.81 25.42 -3.24
CA GLU A 325 -23.08 24.40 -4.28
C GLU A 325 -23.60 23.11 -3.66
N VAL A 326 -24.62 22.50 -4.25
CA VAL A 326 -25.15 21.21 -3.80
C VAL A 326 -24.14 20.11 -4.11
N LEU A 327 -23.62 19.45 -3.08
CA LEU A 327 -22.76 18.30 -3.18
C LEU A 327 -23.57 17.06 -3.45
N TYR A 328 -24.59 16.82 -2.66
CA TYR A 328 -25.56 15.74 -2.81
C TYR A 328 -26.85 16.08 -2.09
N ARG A 329 -27.89 15.36 -2.40
CA ARG A 329 -29.17 15.43 -1.70
C ARG A 329 -29.34 14.14 -0.88
N ILE A 330 -29.90 14.24 0.30
CA ILE A 330 -30.13 13.12 1.21
C ILE A 330 -31.59 13.05 1.62
N LYS A 331 -32.10 11.82 1.72
CA LYS A 331 -33.43 11.52 2.23
C LYS A 331 -33.34 10.31 3.13
N GLU A 332 -34.07 10.32 4.22
CA GLU A 332 -34.03 9.22 5.18
C GLU A 332 -35.43 8.90 5.72
N CYS A 333 -35.61 7.65 6.12
CA CYS A 333 -36.78 7.21 6.88
C CYS A 333 -36.35 6.17 7.94
N VAL A 334 -37.17 6.06 8.97
CA VAL A 334 -37.10 4.96 9.95
C VAL A 334 -38.45 4.28 9.91
N ASP A 335 -38.45 2.98 9.61
CA ASP A 335 -39.68 2.18 9.49
C ASP A 335 -39.39 0.69 9.71
N ASP A 336 -40.43 -0.09 9.84
CA ASP A 336 -40.38 -1.54 9.98
C ASP A 336 -40.34 -2.23 8.62
N PHE A 337 -39.24 -2.92 8.34
CA PHE A 337 -39.05 -3.67 7.11
C PHE A 337 -39.10 -5.17 7.35
N SER A 338 -39.79 -5.88 6.47
CA SER A 338 -39.98 -7.33 6.56
C SER A 338 -38.98 -8.06 5.69
N TYR A 339 -38.26 -9.01 6.28
CA TYR A 339 -37.31 -9.90 5.62
C TYR A 339 -37.80 -11.33 5.64
N SER A 340 -37.99 -11.92 4.47
CA SER A 340 -38.28 -13.35 4.35
C SER A 340 -36.98 -14.14 4.21
N TYR A 341 -36.84 -15.22 4.95
CA TYR A 341 -35.69 -16.10 4.89
C TYR A 341 -36.09 -17.55 5.11
N THR A 342 -35.22 -18.47 4.71
CA THR A 342 -35.41 -19.90 4.97
C THR A 342 -34.50 -20.30 6.13
N ASP A 343 -35.03 -20.93 7.15
CA ASP A 343 -34.25 -21.42 8.27
C ASP A 343 -33.49 -22.72 7.91
N ASN A 344 -32.65 -23.21 8.83
CA ASN A 344 -31.87 -24.42 8.62
C ASN A 344 -32.73 -25.70 8.45
N ALA A 345 -34.01 -25.66 8.86
CA ALA A 345 -34.95 -26.73 8.67
C ALA A 345 -35.75 -26.62 7.35
N GLY A 346 -35.46 -25.64 6.51
CA GLY A 346 -36.14 -25.41 5.23
C GLY A 346 -37.46 -24.63 5.33
N HIS A 347 -37.84 -24.14 6.52
CA HIS A 347 -39.08 -23.38 6.69
C HIS A 347 -38.89 -21.90 6.34
N ARG A 348 -39.84 -21.36 5.58
CA ARG A 348 -39.83 -19.92 5.28
C ARG A 348 -40.34 -19.14 6.50
N LYS A 349 -39.53 -18.20 6.96
CA LYS A 349 -39.82 -17.29 8.09
C LYS A 349 -39.74 -15.83 7.65
N THR A 350 -40.42 -14.96 8.39
CA THR A 350 -40.37 -13.52 8.21
C THR A 350 -39.93 -12.86 9.51
N LEU A 351 -38.95 -11.98 9.43
CA LEU A 351 -38.52 -11.15 10.54
C LEU A 351 -38.78 -9.68 10.19
N LYS A 352 -39.36 -8.94 11.13
CA LYS A 352 -39.51 -7.48 11.03
C LYS A 352 -38.35 -6.82 11.78
N LEU A 353 -37.73 -5.83 11.12
CA LEU A 353 -36.64 -5.04 11.69
C LEU A 353 -36.95 -3.57 11.48
N THR A 354 -36.82 -2.80 12.55
CA THR A 354 -36.84 -1.33 12.43
C THR A 354 -35.49 -0.86 11.90
N GLU A 355 -35.47 -0.29 10.70
CA GLU A 355 -34.26 0.16 10.02
C GLU A 355 -34.33 1.65 9.71
N LYS A 356 -33.19 2.33 9.86
CA LYS A 356 -32.99 3.64 9.23
C LYS A 356 -32.49 3.43 7.81
N ARG A 357 -33.25 3.89 6.82
CA ARG A 357 -32.86 3.88 5.41
C ARG A 357 -32.47 5.25 4.95
N ILE A 358 -31.35 5.33 4.24
CA ILE A 358 -30.75 6.56 3.77
C ILE A 358 -30.57 6.46 2.25
N VAL A 359 -31.07 7.47 1.54
CA VAL A 359 -30.90 7.60 0.10
C VAL A 359 -30.09 8.84 -0.19
N THR A 360 -29.09 8.73 -1.04
CA THR A 360 -28.30 9.87 -1.50
C THR A 360 -28.42 10.01 -3.02
N PHE A 361 -28.56 11.24 -3.49
CA PHE A 361 -28.56 11.59 -4.90
C PHE A 361 -27.47 12.62 -5.18
N HIS A 362 -26.58 12.30 -6.10
CA HIS A 362 -25.45 13.15 -6.50
C HIS A 362 -25.71 13.77 -7.87
N PRO A 363 -26.06 15.05 -7.99
CA PRO A 363 -26.38 15.71 -9.25
C PRO A 363 -25.29 15.56 -10.31
N LYS A 364 -24.03 15.87 -9.97
CA LYS A 364 -22.89 15.75 -10.89
C LYS A 364 -22.66 14.31 -11.39
N LEU A 365 -22.89 13.31 -10.53
CA LEU A 365 -22.79 11.91 -10.94
C LEU A 365 -23.94 11.52 -11.88
N ALA A 366 -25.13 12.01 -11.59
CA ALA A 366 -26.29 11.80 -12.45
C ALA A 366 -26.08 12.39 -13.84
N GLU A 367 -25.60 13.64 -13.93
CA GLU A 367 -25.24 14.29 -15.20
C GLU A 367 -24.22 13.47 -16.00
N LYS A 368 -23.16 13.00 -15.35
CA LYS A 368 -22.17 12.12 -15.99
C LYS A 368 -22.80 10.84 -16.51
N GLN A 369 -23.65 10.18 -15.72
CA GLN A 369 -24.31 8.95 -16.13
C GLN A 369 -25.27 9.19 -17.30
N ILE A 370 -26.03 10.29 -17.27
CA ILE A 370 -26.93 10.67 -18.38
C ILE A 370 -26.10 10.91 -19.66
N TYR A 371 -24.99 11.62 -19.56
CA TYR A 371 -24.09 11.82 -20.70
C TYR A 371 -23.59 10.48 -21.29
N GLU A 372 -23.13 9.56 -20.43
CA GLU A 372 -22.66 8.25 -20.86
C GLU A 372 -23.78 7.40 -21.49
N ILE A 373 -24.99 7.42 -20.92
CA ILE A 373 -26.16 6.74 -21.49
C ILE A 373 -26.51 7.31 -22.86
N ASN A 374 -26.58 8.64 -22.99
CA ASN A 374 -26.85 9.29 -24.26
C ASN A 374 -25.80 8.94 -25.31
N ARG A 375 -24.52 8.90 -24.96
CA ARG A 375 -23.43 8.46 -25.84
C ARG A 375 -23.64 7.01 -26.32
N GLN A 376 -24.06 6.11 -25.43
CA GLN A 376 -24.36 4.72 -25.79
C GLN A 376 -25.56 4.61 -26.69
N VAL A 377 -26.61 5.38 -26.42
CA VAL A 377 -27.81 5.44 -27.27
C VAL A 377 -27.50 5.96 -28.68
N GLU A 378 -26.70 7.04 -28.78
CA GLU A 378 -26.27 7.56 -30.08
C GLU A 378 -25.40 6.54 -30.85
N LYS A 379 -24.51 5.82 -30.17
CA LYS A 379 -23.75 4.71 -30.76
C LYS A 379 -24.71 3.63 -31.26
N ALA A 380 -25.68 3.24 -30.46
CA ALA A 380 -26.69 2.23 -30.87
C ALA A 380 -27.48 2.66 -32.09
N LYS A 381 -27.93 3.93 -32.17
CA LYS A 381 -28.63 4.49 -33.35
C LYS A 381 -27.76 4.41 -34.60
N LYS A 382 -26.47 4.81 -34.52
CA LYS A 382 -25.54 4.76 -35.64
C LYS A 382 -25.31 3.32 -36.13
N LEU A 383 -25.09 2.38 -35.21
CA LEU A 383 -24.89 0.97 -35.56
C LEU A 383 -26.14 0.34 -36.17
N ARG A 384 -27.33 0.70 -35.67
CA ARG A 384 -28.63 0.25 -36.26
C ARG A 384 -28.80 0.75 -37.70
N ALA A 385 -28.42 1.99 -37.97
CA ALA A 385 -28.46 2.55 -39.33
C ALA A 385 -27.49 1.86 -40.29
N CYS A 386 -26.42 1.24 -39.80
CA CYS A 386 -25.45 0.49 -40.59
C CYS A 386 -25.71 -1.02 -40.64
N GLU A 387 -26.85 -1.53 -40.15
CA GLU A 387 -27.18 -2.96 -40.07
C GLU A 387 -26.11 -3.82 -39.39
N ALA A 388 -25.48 -3.24 -38.36
CA ALA A 388 -24.38 -3.87 -37.62
C ALA A 388 -24.82 -5.14 -36.87
N LYS A 389 -23.92 -6.10 -36.70
CA LYS A 389 -24.15 -7.33 -35.91
C LYS A 389 -24.24 -7.03 -34.43
N LYS A 390 -24.99 -7.83 -33.68
CA LYS A 390 -25.15 -7.66 -32.22
C LYS A 390 -23.82 -7.55 -31.49
N SER A 391 -22.80 -8.30 -31.91
CA SER A 391 -21.44 -8.26 -31.32
C SER A 391 -20.73 -6.90 -31.44
N GLU A 392 -21.09 -6.09 -32.42
CA GLU A 392 -20.50 -4.78 -32.67
C GLU A 392 -21.06 -3.68 -31.75
N TYR A 393 -22.22 -3.93 -31.16
CA TYR A 393 -22.86 -3.00 -30.24
C TYR A 393 -22.15 -2.93 -28.88
N GLY A 394 -21.54 -4.03 -28.42
CA GLY A 394 -20.95 -4.06 -27.08
C GLY A 394 -21.97 -3.64 -26.01
N ASP A 395 -21.62 -2.70 -25.13
CA ASP A 395 -22.54 -2.17 -24.11
C ASP A 395 -23.76 -1.44 -24.66
N SER A 396 -23.74 -1.03 -25.93
CA SER A 396 -24.89 -0.38 -26.59
C SER A 396 -25.98 -1.35 -26.94
N SER A 397 -25.72 -2.68 -26.90
CA SER A 397 -26.73 -3.73 -27.23
C SER A 397 -27.96 -3.70 -26.34
N LYS A 398 -27.81 -3.20 -25.08
CA LYS A 398 -28.96 -3.05 -24.14
C LYS A 398 -29.96 -1.98 -24.53
N TYR A 399 -29.67 -1.14 -25.51
CA TYR A 399 -30.54 -0.09 -26.02
C TYR A 399 -31.14 -0.45 -27.38
N VAL A 400 -30.92 -1.67 -27.87
CA VAL A 400 -31.44 -2.14 -29.16
C VAL A 400 -32.16 -3.49 -28.98
N THR A 401 -33.33 -3.62 -29.54
CA THR A 401 -34.04 -4.91 -29.67
C THR A 401 -33.64 -5.53 -31.01
N PHE A 402 -33.18 -6.78 -30.99
CA PHE A 402 -32.76 -7.55 -32.16
C PHE A 402 -33.82 -8.54 -32.55
#